data_08b492bbd615feba1cb88a0cdc1dfa56
#
_entry.id   08b492bbd615feba1cb88a0cdc1dfa56
#
_cell.length_a   1.000
_cell.length_b   1.000
_cell.length_c   1.000
_cell.angle_alpha   90.00
_cell.angle_beta   90.00
_cell.angle_gamma   90.00
#
_symmetry.space_group_name_H-M   'P 1'
#
loop_
_entity.id
_entity.type
_entity.pdbx_description
1 polymer ?
#
loop_
_entity_poly.entity_id
_entity_poly.type
_entity_poly.pdbx_seq_one_letter_code
_entity_poly.pdbx_strand_id
1 'polypeptide(L)'
;MSNTTTGAAAGATHVTGGPLTTSLTAKKAPGLLLSAIDSRIVKIRPSATPLDQISRLANVRQAKSMTVKYYSVDTRDSATTVVTAPTTRDKSPVAITVAKPGIFAASETLLFPDIPGDDGQALVAYVTSVDTEGQPTIMPVNAGALGGLSGTRVVRMGRAAAELDVQTPTYEALPVAAENFCQIFKAQIEESTLHRMTNKEVGWTFSDNEEVAIMDMRMGMERSFLFGVKGVIDDPVKHQDVLLTRGIWSQTDNEFTYDPSARPDEEFIVKLTRQAFGGHAGSRRKICLLY
;
A
#
# COMPACT_ATOMS: atom_id res chain seq x y z
N MET A 1 -55.47 4.85 55.34
CA MET A 1 -56.28 4.74 54.10
C MET A 1 -55.49 3.89 53.13
N SER A 2 -55.86 2.62 53.05
CA SER A 2 -55.17 1.66 52.17
C SER A 2 -55.86 1.68 50.83
N ASN A 3 -55.08 1.96 49.81
CA ASN A 3 -55.54 1.89 48.42
C ASN A 3 -55.06 0.60 47.78
N THR A 4 -55.91 -0.41 47.83
CA THR A 4 -55.70 -1.68 47.18
C THR A 4 -56.02 -1.53 45.70
N THR A 5 -54.98 -1.43 44.85
CA THR A 5 -55.17 -1.46 43.43
C THR A 5 -55.30 -2.94 42.99
N THR A 6 -56.52 -3.35 42.83
CA THR A 6 -56.88 -4.65 42.24
C THR A 6 -56.45 -4.63 40.77
N GLY A 7 -55.44 -5.39 40.41
CA GLY A 7 -55.08 -5.66 39.02
C GLY A 7 -56.22 -6.40 38.33
N ALA A 8 -56.89 -5.70 37.44
CA ALA A 8 -57.89 -6.33 36.55
C ALA A 8 -57.18 -7.39 35.72
N ALA A 9 -57.57 -8.61 35.88
CA ALA A 9 -57.21 -9.68 34.92
C ALA A 9 -57.68 -9.25 33.54
N ALA A 10 -56.78 -9.24 32.54
CA ALA A 10 -57.12 -8.92 31.20
C ALA A 10 -58.21 -9.89 30.72
N GLY A 11 -59.45 -9.43 30.72
CA GLY A 11 -60.60 -10.20 30.32
C GLY A 11 -60.46 -10.59 28.82
N ALA A 12 -60.88 -11.79 28.52
CA ALA A 12 -60.93 -12.27 27.16
C ALA A 12 -61.73 -11.27 26.28
N THR A 13 -61.09 -10.82 25.25
CA THR A 13 -61.69 -9.83 24.32
C THR A 13 -62.72 -10.56 23.42
N HIS A 14 -64.00 -10.49 23.76
CA HIS A 14 -65.04 -11.04 22.92
C HIS A 14 -65.27 -10.11 21.69
N VAL A 15 -65.24 -10.72 20.51
CA VAL A 15 -65.53 -10.03 19.27
C VAL A 15 -66.98 -10.39 18.87
N THR A 16 -67.90 -9.43 19.00
CA THR A 16 -69.28 -9.62 18.56
C THR A 16 -69.47 -9.04 17.18
N GLY A 17 -70.07 -9.82 16.27
CA GLY A 17 -70.63 -9.29 15.04
C GLY A 17 -69.92 -9.61 13.75
N GLY A 18 -69.13 -10.69 13.66
CA GLY A 18 -68.57 -11.16 12.37
C GLY A 18 -67.56 -12.26 12.48
N PRO A 19 -67.14 -12.86 11.36
CA PRO A 19 -66.10 -13.89 11.37
C PRO A 19 -64.76 -13.33 11.85
N LEU A 20 -64.02 -14.12 12.58
CA LEU A 20 -62.68 -13.78 13.05
C LEU A 20 -61.73 -13.68 11.84
N THR A 21 -61.21 -12.50 11.53
CA THR A 21 -60.26 -12.28 10.45
C THR A 21 -58.87 -12.00 10.96
N THR A 22 -57.86 -12.29 10.13
CA THR A 22 -56.43 -12.00 10.45
C THR A 22 -56.21 -10.54 10.78
N SER A 23 -56.88 -9.63 10.04
CA SER A 23 -56.77 -8.19 10.33
C SER A 23 -57.38 -7.77 11.64
N LEU A 24 -58.47 -8.42 12.06
CA LEU A 24 -59.09 -8.18 13.37
C LEU A 24 -58.22 -8.73 14.50
N THR A 25 -57.65 -9.92 14.31
CA THR A 25 -56.71 -10.54 15.25
C THR A 25 -55.47 -9.70 15.42
N ALA A 26 -54.91 -9.19 14.29
CA ALA A 26 -53.73 -8.31 14.33
C ALA A 26 -53.96 -7.02 15.11
N LYS A 27 -55.21 -6.46 15.06
CA LYS A 27 -55.54 -5.25 15.81
C LYS A 27 -55.81 -5.48 17.29
N LYS A 28 -56.45 -6.61 17.63
CA LYS A 28 -56.88 -6.87 19.03
C LYS A 28 -55.96 -7.75 19.83
N ALA A 29 -55.25 -8.66 19.19
CA ALA A 29 -54.29 -9.58 19.81
C ALA A 29 -53.11 -9.90 18.87
N PRO A 30 -52.22 -8.92 18.62
CA PRO A 30 -51.11 -9.06 17.66
C PRO A 30 -50.16 -10.22 17.98
N GLY A 31 -50.02 -10.57 19.28
CA GLY A 31 -49.17 -11.67 19.73
C GLY A 31 -49.71 -13.09 19.39
N LEU A 32 -50.93 -13.21 18.86
CA LEU A 32 -51.47 -14.50 18.40
C LEU A 32 -51.11 -14.83 16.95
N LEU A 33 -50.68 -13.86 16.18
CA LEU A 33 -50.26 -14.07 14.80
C LEU A 33 -48.75 -14.21 14.73
N LEU A 34 -48.31 -15.37 14.26
CA LEU A 34 -46.90 -15.56 13.92
C LEU A 34 -46.61 -14.77 12.63
N SER A 35 -45.57 -13.93 12.70
CA SER A 35 -45.04 -13.32 11.51
C SER A 35 -44.44 -14.37 10.58
N ALA A 36 -44.75 -14.29 9.28
CA ALA A 36 -44.05 -15.08 8.30
C ALA A 36 -42.61 -14.59 8.19
N ILE A 37 -41.71 -15.23 8.92
CA ILE A 37 -40.30 -14.92 8.91
C ILE A 37 -39.60 -15.85 7.93
N ASP A 38 -38.86 -15.27 6.96
CA ASP A 38 -37.98 -16.07 6.14
C ASP A 38 -36.84 -16.62 7.03
N SER A 39 -36.73 -17.93 7.14
CA SER A 39 -35.69 -18.57 7.91
C SER A 39 -34.29 -18.43 7.27
N ARG A 40 -34.22 -17.89 6.06
CA ARG A 40 -32.97 -17.66 5.36
C ARG A 40 -32.30 -16.38 5.84
N ILE A 41 -31.12 -16.51 6.39
CA ILE A 41 -30.26 -15.38 6.74
C ILE A 41 -29.36 -15.08 5.54
N VAL A 42 -29.56 -13.92 4.90
CA VAL A 42 -28.67 -13.45 3.85
C VAL A 42 -27.47 -12.77 4.50
N LYS A 43 -26.32 -13.43 4.43
CA LYS A 43 -25.05 -12.84 4.87
C LYS A 43 -24.55 -11.92 3.76
N ILE A 44 -24.76 -10.61 3.88
CA ILE A 44 -24.23 -9.61 2.96
C ILE A 44 -22.74 -9.47 3.21
N ARG A 45 -21.92 -10.02 2.32
CA ARG A 45 -20.47 -9.94 2.42
C ARG A 45 -19.90 -9.48 1.10
N PRO A 46 -19.30 -8.30 1.07
CA PRO A 46 -18.40 -8.00 -0.02
C PRO A 46 -17.19 -8.95 0.09
N SER A 47 -16.76 -9.53 -1.03
CA SER A 47 -15.48 -10.26 -1.13
C SER A 47 -14.31 -9.26 -1.09
N ALA A 48 -14.21 -8.51 -0.01
CA ALA A 48 -13.40 -7.30 0.11
C ALA A 48 -12.06 -7.55 0.83
N THR A 49 -11.49 -8.75 0.69
CA THR A 49 -10.19 -9.06 1.31
C THR A 49 -9.21 -9.69 0.31
N PRO A 50 -8.88 -8.99 -0.80
CA PRO A 50 -8.00 -9.56 -1.83
C PRO A 50 -6.58 -9.81 -1.31
N LEU A 51 -6.01 -8.95 -0.45
CA LEU A 51 -4.68 -9.15 0.11
C LEU A 51 -4.64 -10.31 1.11
N ASP A 52 -5.67 -10.48 1.95
CA ASP A 52 -5.77 -11.64 2.83
C ASP A 52 -5.82 -12.94 2.01
N GLN A 53 -6.56 -12.96 0.90
CA GLN A 53 -6.60 -14.12 0.00
C GLN A 53 -5.24 -14.39 -0.66
N ILE A 54 -4.57 -13.36 -1.16
CA ILE A 54 -3.24 -13.48 -1.76
C ILE A 54 -2.22 -13.96 -0.71
N SER A 55 -2.28 -13.42 0.51
CA SER A 55 -1.37 -13.80 1.58
C SER A 55 -1.47 -15.27 1.96
N ARG A 56 -2.66 -15.87 1.87
CA ARG A 56 -2.87 -17.32 2.12
C ARG A 56 -2.31 -18.20 1.03
N LEU A 57 -2.24 -17.70 -0.21
CA LEU A 57 -1.62 -18.41 -1.33
C LEU A 57 -0.10 -18.27 -1.32
N ALA A 58 0.43 -17.29 -0.58
CA ALA A 58 1.86 -17.09 -0.44
C ALA A 58 2.47 -18.08 0.58
N ASN A 59 3.77 -18.34 0.43
CA ASN A 59 4.49 -19.16 1.37
C ASN A 59 4.56 -18.50 2.76
N VAL A 60 4.00 -19.15 3.74
CA VAL A 60 4.00 -18.70 5.14
C VAL A 60 5.35 -19.00 5.78
N ARG A 61 5.93 -18.01 6.45
CA ARG A 61 7.12 -18.18 7.29
C ARG A 61 6.77 -17.84 8.72
N GLN A 62 7.21 -18.67 9.64
CA GLN A 62 7.06 -18.39 11.07
C GLN A 62 8.08 -17.33 11.51
N ALA A 63 7.59 -16.23 12.06
CA ALA A 63 8.43 -15.24 12.73
C ALA A 63 8.78 -15.74 14.14
N LYS A 64 10.06 -15.79 14.46
CA LYS A 64 10.55 -16.14 15.81
C LYS A 64 10.64 -14.95 16.75
N SER A 65 10.35 -13.76 16.25
CA SER A 65 10.41 -12.47 16.96
C SER A 65 9.26 -11.58 16.52
N MET A 66 8.84 -10.69 17.39
CA MET A 66 7.85 -9.65 17.05
C MET A 66 8.39 -8.59 16.08
N THR A 67 9.71 -8.51 15.94
CA THR A 67 10.38 -7.65 14.95
C THR A 67 10.98 -8.54 13.87
N VAL A 68 10.58 -8.32 12.64
CA VAL A 68 11.12 -9.00 11.45
C VAL A 68 12.04 -8.05 10.71
N LYS A 69 13.30 -8.42 10.60
CA LYS A 69 14.31 -7.70 9.81
C LYS A 69 14.51 -8.37 8.46
N TYR A 70 14.61 -7.58 7.43
CA TYR A 70 14.93 -8.04 6.09
C TYR A 70 15.95 -7.10 5.47
N TYR A 71 16.73 -7.65 4.56
CA TYR A 71 17.79 -6.91 3.89
C TYR A 71 17.48 -6.85 2.40
N SER A 72 17.63 -5.68 1.84
CA SER A 72 17.53 -5.46 0.40
C SER A 72 18.83 -4.86 -0.11
N VAL A 73 19.24 -5.28 -1.28
CA VAL A 73 20.32 -4.66 -2.02
C VAL A 73 19.77 -4.29 -3.40
N ASP A 74 20.02 -3.06 -3.80
CA ASP A 74 19.62 -2.58 -5.11
C ASP A 74 20.85 -2.10 -5.89
N THR A 75 20.71 -2.04 -7.20
CA THR A 75 21.69 -1.40 -8.07
C THR A 75 21.55 0.11 -7.99
N ARG A 76 22.61 0.84 -8.30
CA ARG A 76 22.54 2.29 -8.40
C ARG A 76 21.46 2.70 -9.41
N ASP A 77 20.77 3.79 -9.13
CA ASP A 77 19.86 4.41 -10.08
C ASP A 77 20.55 4.63 -11.44
N SER A 78 19.82 4.40 -12.52
CA SER A 78 20.34 4.60 -13.88
C SER A 78 20.18 6.04 -14.38
N ALA A 79 19.33 6.86 -13.75
CA ALA A 79 19.04 8.21 -14.21
C ALA A 79 18.73 9.17 -13.05
N THR A 80 19.03 10.46 -13.27
CA THR A 80 18.65 11.55 -12.37
C THR A 80 18.39 12.82 -13.18
N THR A 81 18.11 13.91 -12.50
CA THR A 81 17.94 15.24 -13.11
C THR A 81 19.11 16.14 -12.71
N VAL A 82 19.61 16.91 -13.64
CA VAL A 82 20.61 17.95 -13.37
C VAL A 82 19.92 19.15 -12.72
N VAL A 83 20.38 19.53 -11.53
CA VAL A 83 19.84 20.71 -10.82
C VAL A 83 20.50 21.98 -11.34
N THR A 84 21.83 21.97 -11.36
CA THR A 84 22.61 23.13 -11.82
C THR A 84 23.81 22.65 -12.62
N ALA A 85 24.02 23.28 -13.76
CA ALA A 85 25.23 23.07 -14.57
C ALA A 85 25.69 24.38 -15.17
N PRO A 86 26.96 24.78 -14.98
CA PRO A 86 27.54 25.91 -15.68
C PRO A 86 27.61 25.66 -17.18
N THR A 87 27.51 26.74 -17.96
CA THR A 87 27.75 26.69 -19.41
C THR A 87 29.26 26.80 -19.68
N THR A 88 29.79 25.92 -20.50
CA THR A 88 31.17 25.97 -20.95
C THR A 88 31.29 26.53 -22.36
N ARG A 89 32.46 26.99 -22.75
CA ARG A 89 32.74 27.46 -24.13
C ARG A 89 33.68 26.50 -24.88
N ASP A 90 34.15 25.47 -24.19
CA ASP A 90 35.12 24.49 -24.68
C ASP A 90 34.82 23.12 -24.02
N LYS A 91 35.70 22.15 -24.31
CA LYS A 91 35.62 20.80 -23.76
C LYS A 91 36.18 20.68 -22.33
N SER A 92 36.41 21.75 -21.62
CA SER A 92 36.94 21.73 -20.27
C SER A 92 35.99 21.00 -19.31
N PRO A 93 36.52 20.21 -18.37
CA PRO A 93 35.70 19.56 -17.35
C PRO A 93 34.97 20.58 -16.49
N VAL A 94 33.70 20.34 -16.21
CA VAL A 94 32.85 21.19 -15.38
C VAL A 94 32.09 20.38 -14.36
N ALA A 95 32.05 20.86 -13.11
CA ALA A 95 31.25 20.26 -12.05
C ALA A 95 29.77 20.59 -12.26
N ILE A 96 28.92 19.59 -12.14
CA ILE A 96 27.47 19.73 -12.19
C ILE A 96 26.83 19.23 -10.91
N THR A 97 25.71 19.83 -10.53
CA THR A 97 24.92 19.37 -9.39
C THR A 97 23.74 18.55 -9.89
N VAL A 98 23.57 17.35 -9.34
CA VAL A 98 22.48 16.44 -9.68
C VAL A 98 21.57 16.21 -8.50
N ALA A 99 20.30 15.91 -8.76
CA ALA A 99 19.28 15.72 -7.71
C ALA A 99 19.56 14.49 -6.83
N LYS A 100 20.17 13.45 -7.41
CA LYS A 100 20.58 12.24 -6.67
C LYS A 100 22.11 12.12 -6.76
N PRO A 101 22.86 12.58 -5.74
CA PRO A 101 24.31 12.43 -5.72
C PRO A 101 24.73 10.96 -5.51
N GLY A 102 25.96 10.64 -5.88
CA GLY A 102 26.56 9.33 -5.64
C GLY A 102 26.14 8.21 -6.58
N ILE A 103 25.29 8.48 -7.57
CA ILE A 103 24.91 7.48 -8.59
C ILE A 103 25.98 7.31 -9.67
N PHE A 104 26.82 8.31 -9.87
CA PHE A 104 27.88 8.33 -10.88
C PHE A 104 29.22 7.98 -10.26
N ALA A 105 30.09 7.43 -11.09
CA ALA A 105 31.49 7.20 -10.74
C ALA A 105 32.42 7.75 -11.84
N ALA A 106 33.67 7.97 -11.48
CA ALA A 106 34.68 8.38 -12.46
C ALA A 106 34.79 7.33 -13.59
N SER A 107 35.13 7.77 -14.76
CA SER A 107 35.22 6.96 -16.00
C SER A 107 33.86 6.44 -16.52
N GLU A 108 32.73 6.91 -16.02
CA GLU A 108 31.43 6.59 -16.59
C GLU A 108 31.05 7.57 -17.70
N THR A 109 30.23 7.11 -18.65
CA THR A 109 29.64 7.93 -19.69
C THR A 109 28.19 8.24 -19.35
N LEU A 110 27.78 9.47 -19.63
CA LEU A 110 26.45 10.00 -19.33
C LEU A 110 25.77 10.40 -20.63
N LEU A 111 24.50 10.06 -20.75
CA LEU A 111 23.66 10.44 -21.86
C LEU A 111 22.65 11.51 -21.41
N PHE A 112 22.54 12.57 -22.16
CA PHE A 112 21.52 13.62 -22.01
C PHE A 112 20.54 13.50 -23.20
N PRO A 113 19.42 12.77 -23.05
CA PRO A 113 18.52 12.47 -24.16
C PRO A 113 17.87 13.71 -24.77
N ASP A 114 17.68 14.74 -23.96
CA ASP A 114 16.95 15.95 -24.32
C ASP A 114 17.86 17.07 -24.90
N ILE A 115 19.17 16.85 -24.94
CA ILE A 115 20.16 17.81 -25.42
C ILE A 115 20.86 17.23 -26.64
N PRO A 116 20.88 17.93 -27.77
CA PRO A 116 21.63 17.50 -28.95
C PRO A 116 23.12 17.78 -28.77
N GLY A 117 23.95 16.86 -29.22
CA GLY A 117 25.39 17.12 -29.49
C GLY A 117 25.62 17.78 -30.84
N ASP A 118 26.86 18.12 -31.13
CA ASP A 118 27.25 18.76 -32.41
C ASP A 118 27.08 17.86 -33.63
N ASP A 119 27.03 16.53 -33.38
CA ASP A 119 26.80 15.48 -34.38
C ASP A 119 25.30 15.20 -34.65
N GLY A 120 24.39 15.92 -34.01
CA GLY A 120 22.95 15.72 -34.12
C GLY A 120 22.41 14.55 -33.36
N GLN A 121 23.26 13.79 -32.62
CA GLN A 121 22.86 12.76 -31.69
C GLN A 121 22.63 13.34 -30.30
N ALA A 122 22.07 12.55 -29.37
CA ALA A 122 21.97 12.97 -28.00
C ALA A 122 23.37 13.27 -27.41
N LEU A 123 23.47 14.30 -26.57
CA LEU A 123 24.72 14.68 -25.95
C LEU A 123 25.25 13.57 -25.04
N VAL A 124 26.49 13.23 -25.23
CA VAL A 124 27.25 12.30 -24.40
C VAL A 124 28.34 13.08 -23.68
N ALA A 125 28.45 12.85 -22.36
CA ALA A 125 29.52 13.41 -21.56
C ALA A 125 30.27 12.27 -20.82
N TYR A 126 31.51 12.54 -20.46
CA TYR A 126 32.37 11.64 -19.73
C TYR A 126 32.62 12.19 -18.32
N VAL A 127 32.51 11.35 -17.29
CA VAL A 127 32.77 11.72 -15.90
C VAL A 127 34.27 11.61 -15.61
N THR A 128 34.90 12.75 -15.40
CA THR A 128 36.33 12.83 -15.10
C THR A 128 36.61 12.55 -13.62
N SER A 129 35.77 13.06 -12.74
CA SER A 129 35.89 12.85 -11.29
C SER A 129 34.52 12.99 -10.61
N VAL A 130 34.43 12.53 -9.39
CA VAL A 130 33.28 12.71 -8.51
C VAL A 130 33.80 13.27 -7.20
N ASP A 131 33.15 14.30 -6.66
CA ASP A 131 33.54 14.91 -5.40
C ASP A 131 33.12 14.08 -4.17
N THR A 132 33.44 14.58 -2.98
CA THR A 132 33.09 13.93 -1.70
C THR A 132 31.58 13.91 -1.41
N GLU A 133 30.82 14.80 -2.07
CA GLU A 133 29.36 14.87 -1.95
C GLU A 133 28.67 14.01 -3.01
N GLY A 134 29.44 13.32 -3.86
CA GLY A 134 28.92 12.45 -4.91
C GLY A 134 28.45 13.21 -6.18
N GLN A 135 28.86 14.47 -6.34
CA GLN A 135 28.55 15.25 -7.54
C GLN A 135 29.60 15.03 -8.63
N PRO A 136 29.20 14.82 -9.88
CA PRO A 136 30.14 14.54 -10.96
C PRO A 136 30.72 15.78 -11.61
N THR A 137 32.00 15.70 -11.97
CA THR A 137 32.65 16.62 -12.91
C THR A 137 32.65 15.96 -14.28
N ILE A 138 32.09 16.61 -15.29
CA ILE A 138 31.88 16.04 -16.62
C ILE A 138 32.58 16.87 -17.72
N MET A 139 32.93 16.19 -18.81
CA MET A 139 33.41 16.83 -20.05
C MET A 139 32.60 16.33 -21.23
N PRO A 140 32.28 17.15 -22.23
CA PRO A 140 31.55 16.71 -23.40
C PRO A 140 32.38 15.78 -24.30
N VAL A 141 31.72 14.77 -24.88
CA VAL A 141 32.33 13.83 -25.81
C VAL A 141 32.03 14.26 -27.25
N ASN A 142 30.76 14.40 -27.61
CA ASN A 142 30.26 14.72 -28.95
C ASN A 142 29.75 16.15 -29.08
N ALA A 143 30.23 17.08 -28.24
CA ALA A 143 29.97 18.50 -28.36
C ALA A 143 31.24 19.30 -28.05
N GLY A 144 31.34 20.50 -28.62
CA GLY A 144 32.45 21.44 -28.38
C GLY A 144 32.31 22.20 -27.04
N ALA A 145 31.10 22.24 -26.49
CA ALA A 145 30.79 22.98 -25.28
C ALA A 145 29.58 22.36 -24.59
N LEU A 146 29.37 22.66 -23.32
CA LEU A 146 28.20 22.24 -22.53
C LEU A 146 27.30 23.44 -22.26
N GLY A 147 25.99 23.30 -22.52
CA GLY A 147 25.02 24.36 -22.25
C GLY A 147 23.60 23.76 -22.06
N GLY A 148 22.76 24.49 -21.32
CA GLY A 148 21.35 24.16 -21.19
C GLY A 148 21.06 22.87 -20.43
N LEU A 149 22.01 22.35 -19.63
CA LEU A 149 21.87 21.07 -18.93
C LEU A 149 20.98 21.14 -17.70
N SER A 150 20.78 22.33 -17.10
CA SER A 150 19.98 22.49 -15.88
C SER A 150 18.52 22.12 -16.13
N GLY A 151 17.95 21.29 -15.26
CA GLY A 151 16.59 20.78 -15.37
C GLY A 151 16.43 19.56 -16.30
N THR A 152 17.49 19.15 -17.02
CA THR A 152 17.42 18.03 -17.96
C THR A 152 17.67 16.68 -17.28
N ARG A 153 17.19 15.64 -17.92
CA ARG A 153 17.44 14.27 -17.50
C ARG A 153 18.82 13.83 -17.93
N VAL A 154 19.54 13.18 -17.03
CA VAL A 154 20.81 12.51 -17.32
C VAL A 154 20.71 11.03 -17.01
N VAL A 155 21.22 10.21 -17.91
CA VAL A 155 21.20 8.75 -17.83
C VAL A 155 22.62 8.23 -17.78
N ARG A 156 22.92 7.38 -16.83
CA ARG A 156 24.20 6.69 -16.71
C ARG A 156 24.26 5.55 -17.74
N MET A 157 25.28 5.50 -18.56
CA MET A 157 25.47 4.40 -19.52
C MET A 157 26.41 3.34 -18.97
N GLY A 158 27.67 3.59 -18.95
CA GLY A 158 28.65 2.60 -18.51
C GLY A 158 30.04 3.21 -18.40
N ARG A 159 31.00 2.43 -18.02
CA ARG A 159 32.40 2.85 -17.88
C ARG A 159 33.16 2.68 -19.17
N ALA A 160 34.03 3.65 -19.43
CA ALA A 160 35.03 3.60 -20.47
C ALA A 160 36.40 3.79 -19.84
N ALA A 161 37.23 2.78 -19.88
CA ALA A 161 38.58 2.80 -19.33
C ALA A 161 39.63 2.95 -20.46
N ALA A 162 40.75 3.55 -20.11
CA ALA A 162 41.91 3.60 -21.01
C ALA A 162 42.62 2.25 -21.04
N GLU A 163 43.36 1.95 -22.11
CA GLU A 163 44.07 0.68 -22.29
C GLU A 163 45.04 0.37 -21.12
N LEU A 164 45.69 1.39 -20.60
CA LEU A 164 46.66 1.26 -19.49
C LEU A 164 46.06 1.63 -18.13
N ASP A 165 44.74 1.70 -17.99
CA ASP A 165 44.08 2.02 -16.76
C ASP A 165 44.15 0.84 -15.77
N VAL A 166 44.97 0.99 -14.74
CA VAL A 166 45.21 -0.05 -13.71
C VAL A 166 44.20 -0.02 -12.59
N GLN A 167 43.55 1.12 -12.37
CA GLN A 167 42.61 1.32 -11.26
C GLN A 167 41.27 1.85 -11.76
N THR A 168 40.24 1.03 -11.68
CA THR A 168 38.84 1.47 -11.81
C THR A 168 38.23 1.71 -10.44
N PRO A 169 37.33 2.69 -10.29
CA PRO A 169 36.60 2.89 -9.04
C PRO A 169 35.91 1.60 -8.59
N THR A 170 36.10 1.22 -7.34
CA THR A 170 35.47 0.04 -6.75
C THR A 170 33.96 0.22 -6.69
N TYR A 171 33.23 -0.85 -6.93
CA TYR A 171 31.79 -0.90 -6.76
C TYR A 171 31.47 -1.58 -5.43
N GLU A 172 30.83 -0.84 -4.54
CA GLU A 172 30.36 -1.37 -3.27
C GLU A 172 28.85 -1.37 -3.24
N ALA A 173 28.25 -2.52 -2.96
CA ALA A 173 26.84 -2.67 -2.71
C ALA A 173 26.66 -3.38 -1.38
N LEU A 174 26.15 -2.64 -0.40
CA LEU A 174 25.85 -3.17 0.92
C LEU A 174 24.34 -3.37 1.09
N PRO A 175 23.91 -4.50 1.66
CA PRO A 175 22.51 -4.71 1.99
C PRO A 175 22.04 -3.68 3.03
N VAL A 176 20.93 -3.00 2.73
CA VAL A 176 20.27 -2.08 3.65
C VAL A 176 19.24 -2.86 4.45
N ALA A 177 19.33 -2.74 5.79
CA ALA A 177 18.38 -3.38 6.68
C ALA A 177 17.09 -2.57 6.76
N ALA A 178 15.97 -3.24 6.57
CA ALA A 178 14.66 -2.73 6.89
C ALA A 178 14.00 -3.64 7.93
N GLU A 179 13.05 -3.10 8.69
CA GLU A 179 12.36 -3.85 9.71
C GLU A 179 10.87 -3.51 9.76
N ASN A 180 10.08 -4.51 10.13
CA ASN A 180 8.66 -4.34 10.38
C ASN A 180 8.24 -5.10 11.64
N PHE A 181 7.12 -4.72 12.24
CA PHE A 181 6.59 -5.36 13.43
C PHE A 181 5.49 -6.36 13.07
N CYS A 182 5.42 -7.44 13.86
CA CYS A 182 4.30 -8.36 13.80
C CYS A 182 3.14 -7.81 14.63
N GLN A 183 2.02 -7.52 13.99
CA GLN A 183 0.79 -7.10 14.65
C GLN A 183 -0.05 -8.33 14.99
N ILE A 184 -0.58 -8.37 16.21
CA ILE A 184 -1.43 -9.46 16.67
C ILE A 184 -2.90 -9.06 16.48
N PHE A 185 -3.63 -9.84 15.70
CA PHE A 185 -5.07 -9.69 15.52
C PHE A 185 -5.80 -10.76 16.36
N LYS A 186 -6.80 -10.35 17.11
CA LYS A 186 -7.61 -11.23 17.95
C LYS A 186 -9.09 -10.90 17.77
N ALA A 187 -9.93 -11.92 17.69
CA ALA A 187 -11.37 -11.80 17.82
C ALA A 187 -11.81 -12.66 19.01
N GLN A 188 -12.69 -12.12 19.85
CA GLN A 188 -13.28 -12.84 20.97
C GLN A 188 -14.78 -12.88 20.78
N ILE A 189 -15.36 -14.06 21.00
CA ILE A 189 -16.80 -14.29 20.86
C ILE A 189 -17.24 -14.97 22.13
N GLU A 190 -18.26 -14.42 22.77
CA GLU A 190 -18.85 -14.96 23.97
C GLU A 190 -20.36 -15.09 23.78
N GLU A 191 -20.91 -16.17 24.23
CA GLU A 191 -22.34 -16.43 24.25
C GLU A 191 -22.75 -16.92 25.66
N SER A 192 -23.78 -16.31 26.24
CA SER A 192 -24.30 -16.78 27.54
C SER A 192 -25.03 -18.11 27.38
N THR A 193 -24.99 -18.93 28.45
CA THR A 193 -25.68 -20.21 28.46
C THR A 193 -27.18 -20.06 28.20
N LEU A 194 -27.81 -19.02 28.75
CA LEU A 194 -29.23 -18.74 28.53
C LEU A 194 -29.51 -18.42 27.06
N HIS A 195 -28.69 -17.59 26.42
CA HIS A 195 -28.85 -17.28 25.01
C HIS A 195 -28.70 -18.51 24.10
N ARG A 196 -27.80 -19.40 24.45
CA ARG A 196 -27.59 -20.68 23.74
C ARG A 196 -28.79 -21.62 23.86
N MET A 197 -29.47 -21.60 25.00
CA MET A 197 -30.64 -22.49 25.30
C MET A 197 -31.96 -21.89 24.80
N THR A 198 -32.01 -20.62 24.50
CA THR A 198 -33.24 -19.94 24.07
C THR A 198 -33.53 -20.27 22.60
N ASN A 199 -34.81 -20.61 22.34
CA ASN A 199 -35.29 -20.81 20.99
C ASN A 199 -35.30 -19.45 20.23
N LYS A 200 -34.68 -19.42 19.08
CA LYS A 200 -34.60 -18.23 18.24
C LYS A 200 -35.61 -18.34 17.08
N GLU A 201 -36.27 -17.23 16.72
CA GLU A 201 -37.17 -17.19 15.56
C GLU A 201 -36.47 -17.52 14.24
N VAL A 202 -35.18 -17.19 14.17
CA VAL A 202 -34.31 -17.47 13.04
C VAL A 202 -33.15 -18.34 13.53
N GLY A 203 -32.80 -19.34 12.75
CA GLY A 203 -31.71 -20.26 13.08
C GLY A 203 -30.33 -19.62 13.05
N TRP A 204 -30.02 -18.79 14.07
CA TRP A 204 -28.71 -18.17 14.26
C TRP A 204 -27.91 -18.94 15.31
N THR A 205 -26.78 -19.48 14.89
CA THR A 205 -25.93 -20.33 15.74
C THR A 205 -24.68 -19.59 16.19
N PHE A 206 -23.99 -20.14 17.21
CA PHE A 206 -22.67 -19.65 17.62
C PHE A 206 -21.65 -19.67 16.47
N SER A 207 -21.71 -20.71 15.64
CA SER A 207 -20.83 -20.82 14.45
C SER A 207 -21.08 -19.71 13.43
N ASP A 208 -22.32 -19.26 13.26
CA ASP A 208 -22.63 -18.12 12.40
C ASP A 208 -22.03 -16.82 12.92
N ASN A 209 -22.08 -16.62 14.23
CA ASN A 209 -21.45 -15.47 14.88
C ASN A 209 -19.92 -15.53 14.76
N GLU A 210 -19.33 -16.71 14.92
CA GLU A 210 -17.91 -16.96 14.74
C GLU A 210 -17.45 -16.61 13.31
N GLU A 211 -18.20 -17.05 12.32
CA GLU A 211 -17.90 -16.76 10.91
C GLU A 211 -17.93 -15.25 10.63
N VAL A 212 -18.90 -14.52 11.17
CA VAL A 212 -19.00 -13.07 11.01
C VAL A 212 -17.83 -12.35 11.70
N ALA A 213 -17.49 -12.75 12.92
CA ALA A 213 -16.37 -12.15 13.66
C ALA A 213 -15.01 -12.39 12.99
N ILE A 214 -14.80 -13.60 12.45
CA ILE A 214 -13.60 -13.91 11.67
C ILE A 214 -13.53 -13.03 10.40
N MET A 215 -14.66 -12.82 9.72
CA MET A 215 -14.70 -11.99 8.54
C MET A 215 -14.41 -10.52 8.86
N ASP A 216 -14.96 -9.99 9.94
CA ASP A 216 -14.69 -8.63 10.38
C ASP A 216 -13.21 -8.46 10.75
N MET A 217 -12.62 -9.39 11.48
CA MET A 217 -11.20 -9.41 11.78
C MET A 217 -10.35 -9.40 10.51
N ARG A 218 -10.72 -10.19 9.49
CA ARG A 218 -10.00 -10.22 8.20
C ARG A 218 -10.08 -8.91 7.45
N MET A 219 -11.23 -8.24 7.46
CA MET A 219 -11.36 -6.89 6.88
C MET A 219 -10.48 -5.88 7.61
N GLY A 220 -10.35 -6.00 8.92
CA GLY A 220 -9.40 -5.21 9.71
C GLY A 220 -7.94 -5.49 9.34
N MET A 221 -7.58 -6.77 9.16
CA MET A 221 -6.25 -7.17 8.69
C MET A 221 -5.93 -6.60 7.31
N GLU A 222 -6.87 -6.69 6.37
CA GLU A 222 -6.74 -6.14 5.02
C GLU A 222 -6.38 -4.65 5.03
N ARG A 223 -7.13 -3.86 5.82
CA ARG A 223 -6.87 -2.41 5.96
C ARG A 223 -5.51 -2.14 6.59
N SER A 224 -5.12 -2.93 7.57
CA SER A 224 -3.81 -2.80 8.22
C SER A 224 -2.66 -3.18 7.27
N PHE A 225 -2.84 -4.18 6.42
CA PHE A 225 -1.84 -4.56 5.41
C PHE A 225 -1.68 -3.48 4.33
N LEU A 226 -2.76 -2.76 4.01
CA LEU A 226 -2.69 -1.65 3.05
C LEU A 226 -2.14 -0.38 3.69
N PHE A 227 -2.75 0.11 4.75
CA PHE A 227 -2.58 1.46 5.27
C PHE A 227 -1.89 1.53 6.63
N GLY A 228 -1.46 0.40 7.20
CA GLY A 228 -0.82 0.36 8.50
C GLY A 228 0.41 1.24 8.58
N VAL A 229 0.66 1.80 9.75
CA VAL A 229 1.85 2.58 10.06
C VAL A 229 2.64 1.84 11.13
N LYS A 230 3.95 1.68 10.93
CA LYS A 230 4.84 1.07 11.92
C LYS A 230 4.84 1.91 13.19
N GLY A 231 4.53 1.30 14.31
CA GLY A 231 4.51 1.99 15.60
C GLY A 231 4.51 1.03 16.77
N VAL A 232 4.84 1.57 17.91
CA VAL A 232 4.71 0.93 19.23
C VAL A 232 3.82 1.82 20.06
N ILE A 233 2.75 1.29 20.60
CA ILE A 233 1.84 1.98 21.49
C ILE A 233 1.99 1.35 22.87
N ASP A 234 2.38 2.14 23.85
CA ASP A 234 2.27 1.76 25.25
C ASP A 234 0.80 1.92 25.68
N ASP A 235 0.12 0.79 25.84
CA ASP A 235 -1.29 0.77 26.23
C ASP A 235 -1.41 0.93 27.74
N PRO A 236 -1.90 2.07 28.25
CA PRO A 236 -1.95 2.36 29.68
C PRO A 236 -2.93 1.45 30.44
N VAL A 237 -3.85 0.80 29.73
CA VAL A 237 -4.84 -0.11 30.34
C VAL A 237 -4.29 -1.53 30.43
N LYS A 238 -3.58 -1.96 29.40
CA LYS A 238 -3.04 -3.32 29.31
C LYS A 238 -1.64 -3.44 29.91
N HIS A 239 -0.97 -2.31 30.16
CA HIS A 239 0.44 -2.23 30.62
C HIS A 239 1.38 -3.08 29.76
N GLN A 240 1.17 -3.07 28.45
CA GLN A 240 1.93 -3.81 27.46
C GLN A 240 2.03 -3.02 26.16
N ASP A 241 3.16 -3.18 25.50
CA ASP A 241 3.37 -2.61 24.17
C ASP A 241 2.50 -3.29 23.12
N VAL A 242 1.77 -2.51 22.36
CA VAL A 242 1.02 -2.95 21.19
C VAL A 242 1.80 -2.56 19.95
N LEU A 243 2.21 -3.57 19.18
CA LEU A 243 3.00 -3.40 17.97
C LEU A 243 2.08 -3.28 16.75
N LEU A 244 2.32 -2.26 15.93
CA LEU A 244 1.60 -2.01 14.69
C LEU A 244 2.50 -2.32 13.49
N THR A 245 1.97 -3.06 12.52
CA THR A 245 2.67 -3.39 11.28
C THR A 245 2.64 -2.22 10.29
N ARG A 246 3.74 -2.07 9.55
CA ARG A 246 3.81 -1.13 8.42
C ARG A 246 3.13 -1.73 7.20
N GLY A 247 2.14 -1.02 6.68
CA GLY A 247 1.39 -1.43 5.50
C GLY A 247 2.11 -1.15 4.18
N ILE A 248 1.55 -1.65 3.09
CA ILE A 248 2.12 -1.53 1.75
C ILE A 248 2.21 -0.06 1.33
N TRP A 249 1.15 0.72 1.56
CA TRP A 249 1.08 2.13 1.19
C TRP A 249 2.25 2.95 1.73
N SER A 250 2.60 2.74 2.98
CA SER A 250 3.68 3.48 3.65
C SER A 250 5.10 2.98 3.27
N GLN A 251 5.21 1.98 2.40
CA GLN A 251 6.48 1.43 1.90
C GLN A 251 6.72 1.75 0.43
N THR A 252 5.79 2.45 -0.24
CA THR A 252 5.95 2.87 -1.63
C THR A 252 6.72 4.17 -1.70
N ASP A 253 7.82 4.17 -2.46
CA ASP A 253 8.67 5.36 -2.67
C ASP A 253 8.28 6.13 -3.94
N ASN A 254 7.57 5.48 -4.86
CA ASN A 254 7.13 6.09 -6.12
C ASN A 254 5.63 6.36 -6.08
N GLU A 255 5.27 7.62 -6.20
CA GLU A 255 3.89 8.06 -6.25
C GLU A 255 3.58 8.64 -7.64
N PHE A 256 2.45 8.28 -8.17
CA PHE A 256 1.92 8.85 -9.40
C PHE A 256 0.67 9.66 -9.08
N THR A 257 0.82 10.98 -9.12
CA THR A 257 -0.27 11.91 -8.84
C THR A 257 -1.13 12.10 -10.08
N TYR A 258 -2.42 11.93 -9.93
CA TYR A 258 -3.43 12.13 -10.97
C TYR A 258 -4.35 13.30 -10.60
N ASP A 259 -4.63 14.15 -11.56
CA ASP A 259 -5.63 15.20 -11.40
C ASP A 259 -7.03 14.61 -11.67
N PRO A 260 -7.90 14.51 -10.66
CA PRO A 260 -9.23 13.90 -10.81
C PRO A 260 -10.16 14.70 -11.72
N SER A 261 -9.83 15.96 -12.03
CA SER A 261 -10.59 16.79 -12.97
C SER A 261 -10.24 16.52 -14.45
N ALA A 262 -9.09 15.92 -14.72
CA ALA A 262 -8.66 15.52 -16.04
C ALA A 262 -9.17 14.11 -16.39
N ARG A 263 -9.68 13.93 -17.61
CA ARG A 263 -10.00 12.57 -18.09
C ARG A 263 -8.70 11.81 -18.38
N PRO A 264 -8.54 10.58 -17.90
CA PRO A 264 -7.40 9.75 -18.26
C PRO A 264 -7.45 9.46 -19.77
N ASP A 265 -6.41 9.87 -20.47
CA ASP A 265 -6.18 9.60 -21.90
C ASP A 265 -5.19 8.43 -22.09
N GLU A 266 -4.92 8.09 -23.35
CA GLU A 266 -3.95 7.03 -23.66
C GLU A 266 -2.54 7.39 -23.16
N GLU A 267 -2.18 8.67 -23.24
CA GLU A 267 -0.87 9.14 -22.79
C GLU A 267 -0.68 8.96 -21.28
N PHE A 268 -1.74 9.20 -20.49
CA PHE A 268 -1.77 8.94 -19.07
C PHE A 268 -1.49 7.47 -18.76
N ILE A 269 -2.17 6.55 -19.45
CA ILE A 269 -2.00 5.09 -19.26
C ILE A 269 -0.57 4.67 -19.63
N VAL A 270 -0.03 5.21 -20.72
CA VAL A 270 1.36 4.94 -21.15
C VAL A 270 2.35 5.45 -20.11
N LYS A 271 2.17 6.67 -19.57
CA LYS A 271 3.02 7.24 -18.52
C LYS A 271 2.96 6.40 -17.24
N LEU A 272 1.76 6.04 -16.80
CA LEU A 272 1.56 5.17 -15.63
C LEU A 272 2.25 3.81 -15.81
N THR A 273 2.05 3.16 -16.95
CA THR A 273 2.65 1.88 -17.27
C THR A 273 4.18 1.99 -17.32
N ARG A 274 4.70 3.02 -17.97
CA ARG A 274 6.15 3.29 -18.03
C ARG A 274 6.73 3.49 -16.63
N GLN A 275 6.06 4.22 -15.76
CA GLN A 275 6.52 4.40 -14.38
C GLN A 275 6.45 3.10 -13.58
N ALA A 276 5.37 2.33 -13.72
CA ALA A 276 5.20 1.06 -13.03
C ALA A 276 6.24 -0.01 -13.43
N PHE A 277 6.67 -0.02 -14.70
CA PHE A 277 7.60 -1.01 -15.23
C PHE A 277 9.02 -0.48 -15.47
N GLY A 278 9.22 0.82 -15.41
CA GLY A 278 10.50 1.48 -15.71
C GLY A 278 11.48 1.56 -14.54
N GLY A 279 11.20 0.97 -13.40
CA GLY A 279 12.10 0.99 -12.23
C GLY A 279 12.92 -0.29 -12.06
N HIS A 280 13.71 -0.34 -11.01
CA HIS A 280 14.57 -1.48 -10.62
C HIS A 280 13.81 -2.73 -10.20
N ALA A 281 12.48 -2.69 -10.19
CA ALA A 281 11.67 -3.86 -9.85
C ALA A 281 11.83 -4.95 -10.91
N GLY A 282 12.64 -5.95 -10.61
CA GLY A 282 12.99 -7.06 -11.50
C GLY A 282 11.84 -7.99 -11.90
N SER A 283 10.61 -7.70 -11.53
CA SER A 283 9.44 -8.49 -11.89
C SER A 283 8.79 -7.96 -13.17
N ARG A 284 8.62 -8.84 -14.15
CA ARG A 284 7.81 -8.57 -15.36
C ARG A 284 6.31 -8.57 -15.10
N ARG A 285 5.88 -8.97 -13.90
CA ARG A 285 4.47 -9.03 -13.50
C ARG A 285 4.24 -8.04 -12.39
N LYS A 286 3.21 -7.22 -12.52
CA LYS A 286 2.75 -6.28 -11.51
C LYS A 286 1.33 -6.65 -11.11
N ILE A 287 1.02 -6.52 -9.84
CA ILE A 287 -0.33 -6.70 -9.31
C ILE A 287 -0.86 -5.30 -9.04
N CYS A 288 -1.95 -4.94 -9.70
CA CYS A 288 -2.66 -3.69 -9.45
C CYS A 288 -3.86 -4.00 -8.54
N LEU A 289 -3.91 -3.34 -7.41
CA LEU A 289 -5.07 -3.33 -6.53
C LEU A 289 -5.84 -2.04 -6.83
N LEU A 290 -7.07 -2.19 -7.31
CA LEU A 290 -8.01 -1.08 -7.48
C LEU A 290 -8.91 -1.04 -6.25
N TYR A 291 -8.92 0.08 -5.57
CA TYR A 291 -9.79 0.36 -4.43
C TYR A 291 -10.80 1.43 -4.79
#